data_a9bf144ed4f2e3e2ae41f6ccf3d0a366
#
_entry.id   a9bf144ed4f2e3e2ae41f6ccf3d0a366
#
_cell.length_a   1.000
_cell.length_b   1.000
_cell.length_c   1.000
_cell.angle_alpha   90.00
_cell.angle_beta   90.00
_cell.angle_gamma   90.00
#
_symmetry.space_group_name_H-M   'P 1'
#
loop_
_entity.id
_entity.type
_entity.pdbx_description
1 polymer ?
#
loop_
_entity_poly.entity_id
_entity_poly.type
_entity_poly.pdbx_seq_one_letter_code
_entity_poly.pdbx_strand_id
1 'polypeptide(L)'
;KDAVLIIKKLYNEGELAAMITPETATAYTDALAAAATKLPIEFFQLLPIGASKKVRQTVQASLRSATAEDGDDKDDHSHVMKFGKPYTYKGETYTSVDLSGVANMTGMNVRQAENRMEEEDIRAAEKTLNYYYCCLIASMATGKDVAFFLGLPLSEAVQLRAGVNHKDFFA
;
A
#
# COMPACT_ATOMS: atom_id res chain seq x y z
N LYS A 1 -1.02 -7.35 6.93
CA LYS A 1 -2.48 -7.30 7.12
C LYS A 1 -2.87 -6.08 7.96
N ASP A 2 -2.22 -5.89 9.12
CA ASP A 2 -2.60 -4.84 10.05
C ASP A 2 -2.25 -3.42 9.54
N ALA A 3 -1.13 -3.25 8.82
CA ALA A 3 -0.73 -1.95 8.29
C ALA A 3 -1.73 -1.38 7.27
N VAL A 4 -2.22 -2.20 6.33
CA VAL A 4 -3.20 -1.75 5.33
C VAL A 4 -4.55 -1.44 5.98
N LEU A 5 -4.97 -2.26 6.96
CA LEU A 5 -6.20 -2.01 7.71
C LEU A 5 -6.11 -0.74 8.58
N ILE A 6 -4.95 -0.47 9.18
CA ILE A 6 -4.69 0.76 9.94
C ILE A 6 -4.76 1.98 9.01
N ILE A 7 -4.10 1.91 7.85
CA ILE A 7 -4.15 2.99 6.85
C ILE A 7 -5.60 3.23 6.42
N LYS A 8 -6.35 2.16 6.12
CA LYS A 8 -7.77 2.23 5.78
C LYS A 8 -8.56 2.96 6.88
N LYS A 9 -8.36 2.58 8.14
CA LYS A 9 -9.02 3.22 9.28
C LYS A 9 -8.69 4.70 9.39
N LEU A 10 -7.41 5.09 9.30
CA LEU A 10 -6.97 6.49 9.38
C LEU A 10 -7.55 7.33 8.23
N TYR A 11 -7.67 6.77 7.02
CA TYR A 11 -8.34 7.46 5.91
C TYR A 11 -9.82 7.71 6.20
N ASN A 12 -10.52 6.71 6.77
CA ASN A 12 -11.94 6.85 7.12
C ASN A 12 -12.16 7.86 8.25
N GLU A 13 -11.23 7.96 9.19
CA GLU A 13 -11.27 8.95 10.27
C GLU A 13 -10.92 10.37 9.80
N GLY A 14 -10.58 10.54 8.52
CA GLY A 14 -10.27 11.83 7.91
C GLY A 14 -8.89 12.39 8.24
N GLU A 15 -8.10 11.72 9.07
CA GLU A 15 -6.77 12.19 9.48
C GLU A 15 -5.79 12.29 8.31
N LEU A 16 -5.95 11.43 7.31
CA LEU A 16 -5.11 11.41 6.11
C LEU A 16 -5.78 12.04 4.89
N ALA A 17 -7.07 12.36 4.94
CA ALA A 17 -7.82 12.85 3.80
C ALA A 17 -7.35 14.23 3.29
N ALA A 18 -6.74 15.02 4.15
CA ALA A 18 -6.23 16.36 3.83
C ALA A 18 -4.76 16.35 3.39
N MET A 19 -4.08 15.20 3.32
CA MET A 19 -2.64 15.13 3.09
C MET A 19 -2.31 14.72 1.65
N ILE A 20 -1.44 15.49 1.03
CA ILE A 20 -0.96 15.26 -0.34
C ILE A 20 -0.06 14.01 -0.39
N THR A 21 0.70 13.75 0.68
CA THR A 21 1.57 12.57 0.82
C THR A 21 1.33 11.90 2.16
N PRO A 22 0.58 10.79 2.22
CA PRO A 22 0.29 10.07 3.46
C PRO A 22 1.55 9.72 4.26
N GLU A 23 2.65 9.42 3.55
CA GLU A 23 3.93 9.00 4.14
C GLU A 23 4.57 10.05 5.06
N THR A 24 4.18 11.32 4.92
CA THR A 24 4.69 12.41 5.77
C THR A 24 3.80 12.68 6.99
N ALA A 25 2.59 12.12 7.02
CA ALA A 25 1.67 12.29 8.13
C ALA A 25 2.22 11.67 9.41
N THR A 26 2.13 12.41 10.52
CA THR A 26 2.54 11.88 11.84
C THR A 26 1.68 10.69 12.23
N ALA A 27 0.36 10.79 12.11
CA ALA A 27 -0.57 9.71 12.41
C ALA A 27 -0.28 8.43 11.60
N TYR A 28 0.06 8.57 10.31
CA TYR A 28 0.44 7.46 9.45
C TYR A 28 1.74 6.77 9.93
N THR A 29 2.78 7.54 10.21
CA THR A 29 4.06 6.98 10.66
C THR A 29 3.98 6.35 12.05
N ASP A 30 3.20 6.93 12.96
CA ASP A 30 2.95 6.36 14.28
C ASP A 30 2.16 5.05 14.18
N ALA A 31 1.14 4.98 13.32
CA ALA A 31 0.38 3.76 13.08
C ALA A 31 1.24 2.65 12.46
N LEU A 32 2.13 2.97 11.53
CA LEU A 32 3.07 2.00 10.96
C LEU A 32 4.08 1.50 11.99
N ALA A 33 4.61 2.39 12.83
CA ALA A 33 5.51 2.01 13.92
C ALA A 33 4.80 1.10 14.93
N ALA A 34 3.55 1.41 15.29
CA ALA A 34 2.72 0.59 16.17
C ALA A 34 2.49 -0.81 15.58
N ALA A 35 2.13 -0.89 14.31
CA ALA A 35 1.92 -2.17 13.62
C ALA A 35 3.21 -3.01 13.55
N ALA A 36 4.35 -2.38 13.25
CA ALA A 36 5.64 -3.07 13.13
C ALA A 36 6.17 -3.59 14.47
N THR A 37 5.96 -2.85 15.55
CA THR A 37 6.49 -3.17 16.88
C THR A 37 5.49 -3.90 17.78
N LYS A 38 4.21 -3.92 17.40
CA LYS A 38 3.07 -4.40 18.20
C LYS A 38 2.88 -3.63 19.51
N LEU A 39 3.42 -2.42 19.61
CA LEU A 39 3.16 -1.49 20.70
C LEU A 39 1.89 -0.68 20.42
N PRO A 40 1.17 -0.21 21.46
CA PRO A 40 0.00 0.64 21.26
C PRO A 40 0.39 1.97 20.60
N ILE A 41 -0.50 2.54 19.79
CA ILE A 41 -0.22 3.78 19.06
C ILE A 41 0.05 4.96 19.99
N GLU A 42 -0.60 4.97 21.14
CA GLU A 42 -0.43 5.98 22.17
C GLU A 42 1.02 6.08 22.67
N PHE A 43 1.75 4.95 22.65
CA PHE A 43 3.18 4.95 22.98
C PHE A 43 3.96 5.90 22.05
N PHE A 44 3.67 5.88 20.75
CA PHE A 44 4.33 6.73 19.75
C PHE A 44 3.87 8.18 19.82
N GLN A 45 2.60 8.40 20.08
CA GLN A 45 2.00 9.74 20.24
C GLN A 45 2.56 10.49 21.45
N LEU A 46 2.91 9.78 22.52
CA LEU A 46 3.45 10.34 23.76
C LEU A 46 4.98 10.46 23.77
N LEU A 47 5.67 10.06 22.72
CA LEU A 47 7.13 10.18 22.63
C LEU A 47 7.56 11.66 22.66
N PRO A 48 8.67 11.99 23.33
CA PRO A 48 9.32 13.28 23.20
C PRO A 48 9.60 13.58 21.71
N ILE A 49 9.49 14.85 21.31
CA ILE A 49 9.55 15.26 19.90
C ILE A 49 10.80 14.76 19.16
N GLY A 50 11.95 14.70 19.84
CA GLY A 50 13.20 14.19 19.27
C GLY A 50 13.15 12.68 18.97
N ALA A 51 12.50 11.89 19.86
CA ALA A 51 12.30 10.46 19.67
C ALA A 51 11.26 10.20 18.57
N SER A 52 10.15 10.92 18.59
CA SER A 52 9.12 10.85 17.55
C SER A 52 9.70 11.16 16.16
N LYS A 53 10.57 12.19 16.04
CA LYS A 53 11.27 12.49 14.79
C LYS A 53 12.14 11.32 14.29
N LYS A 54 12.88 10.66 15.18
CA LYS A 54 13.71 9.49 14.85
C LYS A 54 12.86 8.32 14.36
N VAL A 55 11.75 8.02 15.05
CA VAL A 55 10.80 6.97 14.63
C VAL A 55 10.30 7.25 13.22
N ARG A 56 9.83 8.47 12.95
CA ARG A 56 9.35 8.87 11.61
C ARG A 56 10.42 8.72 10.55
N GLN A 57 11.64 9.16 10.81
CA GLN A 57 12.76 9.02 9.89
C GLN A 57 13.06 7.54 9.59
N THR A 58 13.01 6.66 10.59
CA THR A 58 13.22 5.22 10.41
C THR A 58 12.11 4.60 9.57
N VAL A 59 10.85 4.92 9.84
CA VAL A 59 9.70 4.45 9.05
C VAL A 59 9.83 4.91 7.60
N GLN A 60 10.11 6.20 7.38
CA GLN A 60 10.28 6.75 6.03
C GLN A 60 11.47 6.13 5.27
N ALA A 61 12.59 5.87 5.97
CA ALA A 61 13.73 5.19 5.37
C ALA A 61 13.37 3.76 4.94
N SER A 62 12.62 3.03 5.78
CA SER A 62 12.15 1.68 5.46
C SER A 62 11.17 1.66 4.27
N LEU A 63 10.32 2.68 4.15
CA LEU A 63 9.42 2.84 3.00
C LEU A 63 10.19 3.13 1.70
N ARG A 64 11.22 3.98 1.78
CA ARG A 64 12.06 4.32 0.62
C ARG A 64 12.92 3.15 0.17
N SER A 65 13.49 2.36 1.09
CA SER A 65 14.26 1.17 0.72
C SER A 65 13.40 0.13 0.00
N ALA A 66 12.13 0.00 0.40
CA ALA A 66 11.19 -0.88 -0.29
C ALA A 66 10.88 -0.45 -1.74
N THR A 67 11.02 0.86 -2.05
CA THR A 67 10.83 1.38 -3.43
C THR A 67 12.13 1.44 -4.22
N ALA A 68 13.29 1.47 -3.56
CA ALA A 68 14.59 1.62 -4.21
C ALA A 68 15.12 0.30 -4.82
N GLU A 69 14.63 -0.86 -4.37
CA GLU A 69 15.03 -2.15 -4.94
C GLU A 69 14.44 -2.39 -6.35
N ASP A 70 13.44 -1.60 -6.76
CA ASP A 70 12.89 -1.63 -8.13
C ASP A 70 13.58 -0.63 -9.09
N GLY A 71 14.66 0.03 -8.68
CA GLY A 71 15.14 1.28 -9.30
C GLY A 71 16.19 1.16 -10.39
N ASP A 72 16.65 0.00 -10.86
CA ASP A 72 17.74 -0.03 -11.85
C ASP A 72 17.69 -1.10 -12.95
N ASP A 73 16.57 -1.77 -13.16
CA ASP A 73 16.36 -2.54 -14.38
C ASP A 73 15.58 -1.70 -15.41
N LYS A 74 16.33 -0.84 -16.11
CA LYS A 74 15.80 0.18 -17.04
C LYS A 74 15.11 -0.37 -18.28
N ASP A 75 14.98 -1.69 -18.44
CA ASP A 75 14.42 -2.34 -19.64
C ASP A 75 13.48 -3.53 -19.32
N ASP A 76 13.14 -3.78 -18.07
CA ASP A 76 12.18 -4.83 -17.74
C ASP A 76 10.75 -4.28 -17.82
N HIS A 77 10.16 -4.32 -19.02
CA HIS A 77 8.73 -4.14 -19.26
C HIS A 77 7.88 -5.26 -18.64
N SER A 78 8.47 -6.11 -17.80
CA SER A 78 7.73 -7.10 -17.05
C SER A 78 7.00 -6.42 -15.90
N HIS A 79 5.69 -6.36 -15.99
CA HIS A 79 4.83 -5.88 -14.89
C HIS A 79 4.70 -6.93 -13.77
N VAL A 80 5.76 -7.71 -13.54
CA VAL A 80 5.83 -8.76 -12.52
C VAL A 80 6.45 -8.21 -11.26
N MET A 81 5.63 -7.98 -10.26
CA MET A 81 6.07 -7.60 -8.91
C MET A 81 6.69 -8.82 -8.22
N LYS A 82 7.99 -8.76 -7.90
CA LYS A 82 8.70 -9.80 -7.15
C LYS A 82 8.62 -9.52 -5.66
N PHE A 83 8.37 -10.56 -4.86
CA PHE A 83 8.36 -10.44 -3.40
C PHE A 83 9.78 -10.58 -2.85
N GLY A 84 10.18 -9.71 -1.93
CA GLY A 84 11.47 -9.79 -1.24
C GLY A 84 11.60 -11.06 -0.38
N LYS A 85 10.46 -11.61 0.06
CA LYS A 85 10.37 -12.92 0.75
C LYS A 85 9.16 -13.68 0.25
N PRO A 86 9.23 -15.04 0.19
CA PRO A 86 8.07 -15.84 -0.17
C PRO A 86 6.86 -15.51 0.70
N TYR A 87 5.72 -15.24 0.08
CA TYR A 87 4.46 -14.90 0.74
C TYR A 87 3.49 -16.08 0.69
N THR A 88 3.04 -16.54 1.84
CA THR A 88 2.10 -17.66 1.93
C THR A 88 0.67 -17.17 2.13
N TYR A 89 -0.24 -17.56 1.25
CA TYR A 89 -1.66 -17.24 1.32
C TYR A 89 -2.50 -18.49 1.02
N LYS A 90 -3.43 -18.84 1.91
CA LYS A 90 -4.30 -20.02 1.80
C LYS A 90 -3.55 -21.33 1.53
N GLY A 91 -2.34 -21.48 2.11
CA GLY A 91 -1.51 -22.69 1.96
C GLY A 91 -0.63 -22.74 0.73
N GLU A 92 -0.73 -21.76 -0.18
CA GLU A 92 0.13 -21.62 -1.35
C GLU A 92 1.20 -20.55 -1.10
N THR A 93 2.40 -20.76 -1.65
CA THR A 93 3.53 -19.84 -1.50
C THR A 93 3.80 -19.13 -2.83
N TYR A 94 3.85 -17.82 -2.76
CA TYR A 94 4.07 -16.94 -3.90
C TYR A 94 5.40 -16.19 -3.75
N THR A 95 6.13 -16.07 -4.84
CA THR A 95 7.38 -15.29 -4.94
C THR A 95 7.22 -14.04 -5.79
N SER A 96 6.12 -13.96 -6.54
CA SER A 96 5.81 -12.83 -7.41
C SER A 96 4.33 -12.77 -7.74
N VAL A 97 3.91 -11.64 -8.29
CA VAL A 97 2.57 -11.45 -8.86
C VAL A 97 2.71 -10.69 -10.19
N ASP A 98 2.04 -11.16 -11.22
CA ASP A 98 1.97 -10.49 -12.52
C ASP A 98 0.82 -9.47 -12.53
N LEU A 99 1.17 -8.19 -12.69
CA LEU A 99 0.24 -7.06 -12.74
C LEU A 99 -0.09 -6.62 -14.18
N SER A 100 0.41 -7.33 -15.21
CA SER A 100 0.18 -6.97 -16.63
C SER A 100 -1.30 -6.86 -16.98
N GLY A 101 -2.17 -7.56 -16.26
CA GLY A 101 -3.63 -7.44 -16.42
C GLY A 101 -4.19 -6.04 -16.19
N VAL A 102 -3.45 -5.14 -15.53
CA VAL A 102 -3.85 -3.73 -15.36
C VAL A 102 -3.99 -3.03 -16.71
N ALA A 103 -3.13 -3.33 -17.68
CA ALA A 103 -3.20 -2.77 -19.03
C ALA A 103 -4.52 -3.08 -19.76
N ASN A 104 -5.21 -4.17 -19.37
CA ASN A 104 -6.47 -4.58 -19.97
C ASN A 104 -7.70 -4.06 -19.23
N MET A 105 -7.51 -3.29 -18.17
CA MET A 105 -8.62 -2.77 -17.37
C MET A 105 -9.30 -1.61 -18.09
N THR A 106 -10.58 -1.48 -17.83
CA THR A 106 -11.44 -0.45 -18.41
C THR A 106 -11.95 0.51 -17.33
N GLY A 107 -12.53 1.63 -17.73
CA GLY A 107 -13.22 2.53 -16.81
C GLY A 107 -14.32 1.86 -15.97
N MET A 108 -14.88 0.73 -16.44
CA MET A 108 -15.82 -0.07 -15.64
C MET A 108 -15.16 -0.71 -14.44
N ASN A 109 -13.93 -1.22 -14.58
CA ASN A 109 -13.17 -1.79 -13.46
C ASN A 109 -12.81 -0.71 -12.43
N VAL A 110 -12.39 0.46 -12.91
CA VAL A 110 -12.14 1.63 -12.03
C VAL A 110 -13.38 1.98 -11.24
N ARG A 111 -14.55 2.07 -11.90
CA ARG A 111 -15.83 2.35 -11.24
C ARG A 111 -16.21 1.27 -10.22
N GLN A 112 -15.96 -0.01 -10.53
CA GLN A 112 -16.20 -1.09 -9.57
C GLN A 112 -15.33 -0.95 -8.32
N ALA A 113 -14.04 -0.57 -8.48
CA ALA A 113 -13.17 -0.29 -7.33
C ALA A 113 -13.69 0.89 -6.50
N GLU A 114 -14.13 1.96 -7.16
CA GLU A 114 -14.70 3.14 -6.50
C GLU A 114 -15.96 2.80 -5.72
N ASN A 115 -16.89 2.09 -6.34
CA ASN A 115 -18.13 1.66 -5.68
C ASN A 115 -17.81 0.80 -4.45
N ARG A 116 -16.81 -0.09 -4.56
CA ARG A 116 -16.39 -0.91 -3.42
C ARG A 116 -15.80 -0.09 -2.29
N MET A 117 -15.06 0.97 -2.60
CA MET A 117 -14.58 1.91 -1.59
C MET A 117 -15.75 2.63 -0.89
N GLU A 118 -16.76 3.07 -1.65
CA GLU A 118 -17.96 3.71 -1.11
C GLU A 118 -18.76 2.77 -0.22
N GLU A 119 -18.98 1.52 -0.62
CA GLU A 119 -19.66 0.49 0.17
C GLU A 119 -18.99 0.28 1.54
N GLU A 120 -17.67 0.47 1.62
CA GLU A 120 -16.89 0.32 2.83
C GLU A 120 -16.62 1.66 3.54
N ASP A 121 -17.28 2.74 3.12
CA ASP A 121 -17.09 4.12 3.63
C ASP A 121 -15.62 4.57 3.63
N ILE A 122 -14.86 4.18 2.60
CA ILE A 122 -13.48 4.59 2.42
C ILE A 122 -13.42 5.82 1.52
N ARG A 123 -12.95 6.91 2.08
CA ARG A 123 -12.74 8.17 1.36
C ARG A 123 -11.26 8.41 1.13
N ALA A 124 -10.89 8.86 -0.06
CA ALA A 124 -9.53 9.23 -0.41
C ALA A 124 -9.53 10.48 -1.29
N ALA A 125 -8.71 11.46 -0.95
CA ALA A 125 -8.55 12.66 -1.76
C ALA A 125 -7.92 12.31 -3.12
N GLU A 126 -6.95 11.39 -3.12
CA GLU A 126 -6.32 10.82 -4.31
C GLU A 126 -6.37 9.30 -4.24
N LYS A 127 -7.18 8.69 -5.09
CA LYS A 127 -7.46 7.24 -5.05
C LYS A 127 -6.23 6.40 -5.37
N THR A 128 -5.41 6.84 -6.30
CA THR A 128 -4.19 6.13 -6.74
C THR A 128 -3.16 6.01 -5.61
N LEU A 129 -3.21 6.88 -4.61
CA LEU A 129 -2.38 6.80 -3.41
C LEU A 129 -2.96 5.90 -2.32
N ASN A 130 -4.25 5.51 -2.45
CA ASN A 130 -4.91 4.69 -1.46
C ASN A 130 -4.57 3.21 -1.64
N TYR A 131 -3.97 2.59 -0.62
CA TYR A 131 -3.57 1.18 -0.68
C TYR A 131 -4.73 0.21 -0.88
N TYR A 132 -5.90 0.50 -0.32
CA TYR A 132 -7.06 -0.36 -0.52
C TYR A 132 -7.54 -0.32 -1.96
N TYR A 133 -7.58 0.88 -2.56
CA TYR A 133 -7.87 1.04 -3.99
C TYR A 133 -6.87 0.23 -4.84
N CYS A 134 -5.58 0.34 -4.58
CA CYS A 134 -4.56 -0.42 -5.30
C CYS A 134 -4.75 -1.94 -5.13
N CYS A 135 -5.14 -2.42 -3.94
CA CYS A 135 -5.47 -3.82 -3.71
C CYS A 135 -6.69 -4.28 -4.54
N LEU A 136 -7.71 -3.43 -4.68
CA LEU A 136 -8.89 -3.73 -5.51
C LEU A 136 -8.51 -3.81 -6.99
N ILE A 137 -7.73 -2.85 -7.49
CA ILE A 137 -7.23 -2.85 -8.87
C ILE A 137 -6.40 -4.11 -9.14
N ALA A 138 -5.43 -4.42 -8.28
CA ALA A 138 -4.61 -5.62 -8.42
C ALA A 138 -5.43 -6.92 -8.35
N SER A 139 -6.43 -6.97 -7.48
CA SER A 139 -7.36 -8.11 -7.38
C SER A 139 -8.09 -8.36 -8.70
N MET A 140 -8.65 -7.31 -9.30
CA MET A 140 -9.36 -7.40 -10.58
C MET A 140 -8.41 -7.73 -11.75
N ALA A 141 -7.23 -7.15 -11.77
CA ALA A 141 -6.24 -7.38 -12.82
C ALA A 141 -5.68 -8.81 -12.83
N THR A 142 -5.53 -9.42 -11.65
CA THR A 142 -4.89 -10.73 -11.48
C THR A 142 -5.88 -11.88 -11.24
N GLY A 143 -7.14 -11.57 -10.97
CA GLY A 143 -8.14 -12.56 -10.53
C GLY A 143 -7.91 -13.11 -9.11
N LYS A 144 -6.92 -12.61 -8.38
CA LYS A 144 -6.66 -13.03 -7.00
C LYS A 144 -7.61 -12.32 -6.03
N ASP A 145 -7.91 -12.98 -4.91
CA ASP A 145 -8.72 -12.41 -3.84
C ASP A 145 -8.11 -11.10 -3.33
N VAL A 146 -8.92 -10.08 -3.08
CA VAL A 146 -8.46 -8.82 -2.49
C VAL A 146 -7.75 -9.04 -1.15
N ALA A 147 -8.18 -10.04 -0.36
CA ALA A 147 -7.55 -10.41 0.89
C ALA A 147 -6.10 -10.90 0.73
N PHE A 148 -5.72 -11.41 -0.44
CA PHE A 148 -4.33 -11.72 -0.78
C PHE A 148 -3.47 -10.46 -0.72
N PHE A 149 -3.91 -9.40 -1.36
CA PHE A 149 -3.18 -8.12 -1.41
C PHE A 149 -3.23 -7.37 -0.08
N LEU A 150 -4.35 -7.43 0.63
CA LEU A 150 -4.48 -6.85 1.97
C LEU A 150 -3.56 -7.52 3.02
N GLY A 151 -3.16 -8.75 2.77
CA GLY A 151 -2.26 -9.51 3.64
C GLY A 151 -0.78 -9.30 3.36
N LEU A 152 -0.40 -8.58 2.30
CA LEU A 152 1.00 -8.35 1.95
C LEU A 152 1.76 -7.62 3.06
N PRO A 153 3.03 -7.93 3.26
CA PRO A 153 3.93 -7.11 4.06
C PRO A 153 3.97 -5.67 3.52
N LEU A 154 4.39 -4.73 4.37
CA LEU A 154 4.36 -3.31 4.01
C LEU A 154 5.25 -2.98 2.80
N SER A 155 6.43 -3.60 2.69
CA SER A 155 7.33 -3.44 1.55
C SER A 155 6.63 -3.78 0.23
N GLU A 156 5.99 -4.93 0.19
CA GLU A 156 5.26 -5.41 -0.97
C GLU A 156 4.00 -4.59 -1.24
N ALA A 157 3.35 -4.07 -0.20
CA ALA A 157 2.20 -3.17 -0.38
C ALA A 157 2.63 -1.84 -1.03
N VAL A 158 3.81 -1.31 -0.69
CA VAL A 158 4.38 -0.10 -1.33
C VAL A 158 4.73 -0.38 -2.79
N GLN A 159 5.37 -1.51 -3.08
CA GLN A 159 5.66 -1.95 -4.46
C GLN A 159 4.37 -2.17 -5.26
N LEU A 160 3.35 -2.79 -4.66
CA LEU A 160 2.04 -2.97 -5.30
C LEU A 160 1.45 -1.64 -5.76
N ARG A 161 1.47 -0.63 -4.88
CA ARG A 161 0.97 0.71 -5.23
C ARG A 161 1.76 1.32 -6.40
N ALA A 162 3.07 1.19 -6.41
CA ALA A 162 3.90 1.67 -7.51
C ALA A 162 3.63 0.89 -8.80
N GLY A 163 3.53 -0.44 -8.72
CA GLY A 163 3.27 -1.32 -9.85
C GLY A 163 1.91 -1.07 -10.51
N VAL A 164 0.84 -0.93 -9.72
CA VAL A 164 -0.52 -0.67 -10.25
C VAL A 164 -0.62 0.70 -10.91
N ASN A 165 0.18 1.67 -10.47
CA ASN A 165 0.21 3.04 -11.03
C ASN A 165 1.36 3.24 -12.03
N HIS A 166 1.93 2.17 -12.57
CA HIS A 166 3.03 2.28 -13.53
C HIS A 166 2.59 3.04 -14.77
N LYS A 167 3.43 3.98 -15.23
CA LYS A 167 3.11 4.89 -16.36
C LYS A 167 2.74 4.16 -17.65
N ASP A 168 3.30 2.98 -17.89
CA ASP A 168 3.07 2.21 -19.12
C ASP A 168 1.62 1.73 -19.26
N PHE A 169 0.87 1.64 -18.15
CA PHE A 169 -0.55 1.29 -18.19
C PHE A 169 -1.47 2.45 -18.65
N PHE A 170 -0.94 3.67 -18.68
CA PHE A 170 -1.72 4.88 -18.96
C PHE A 170 -1.18 5.65 -20.18
N ALA A 171 -0.26 5.06 -20.94
CA ALA A 171 0.35 5.64 -22.13
C ALA A 171 -0.55 5.53 -23.36
#